data_dedefc07bbf818f5cb0ae4c85689e457
#
_entry.id   dedefc07bbf818f5cb0ae4c85689e457
#
_cell.length_a   1.000
_cell.length_b   1.000
_cell.length_c   1.000
_cell.angle_alpha   90.00
_cell.angle_beta   90.00
_cell.angle_gamma   90.00
#
_symmetry.space_group_name_H-M   'P 1'
#
loop_
_entity.id
_entity.type
_entity.pdbx_description
1 polymer ?
#
loop_
_entity_poly.entity_id
_entity_poly.type
_entity_poly.pdbx_seq_one_letter_code
_entity_poly.pdbx_strand_id
1 'polypeptide(L)'
;MALDQKTPTEQAQPIDFEESVVQRRPLTTQTGMGGSEPKMISGILANDDNIVFTTVNNLFAWARSRSPWPLGYGLACCAIEMMASAASHHDLARFGAEVFRSSPRQADVMIVAGTVTHKMAPRLRRLYEQMPEPNWVIAMGNCASSGGEFWDSYATLQGVDTVVPVDVYVPGCPPRPEALTEGVLRLREKIAKGG
;
A
#
# COMPACT_ATOMS: atom_id res chain seq x y z
N MET A 1 -46.65 -9.84 24.41
CA MET A 1 -45.90 -9.53 23.20
C MET A 1 -44.50 -9.14 23.66
N ALA A 2 -43.64 -10.15 23.84
CA ALA A 2 -42.28 -9.97 24.37
C ALA A 2 -41.34 -9.76 23.16
N LEU A 3 -40.70 -8.59 23.11
CA LEU A 3 -39.65 -8.28 22.16
C LEU A 3 -38.36 -8.98 22.58
N ASP A 4 -38.00 -9.98 21.81
CA ASP A 4 -36.74 -10.71 21.93
C ASP A 4 -35.58 -9.77 21.62
N GLN A 5 -34.97 -9.18 22.63
CA GLN A 5 -33.78 -8.37 22.52
C GLN A 5 -32.56 -9.30 22.41
N LYS A 6 -32.31 -9.79 21.21
CA LYS A 6 -31.07 -10.47 20.88
C LYS A 6 -29.91 -9.47 20.94
N THR A 7 -29.10 -9.59 21.97
CA THR A 7 -27.90 -8.77 22.17
C THR A 7 -26.90 -9.00 21.03
N PRO A 8 -26.23 -7.95 20.53
CA PRO A 8 -25.34 -8.03 19.35
C PRO A 8 -24.04 -8.80 19.58
N THR A 9 -23.86 -9.40 20.74
CA THR A 9 -22.57 -10.00 21.15
C THR A 9 -22.41 -11.49 20.78
N GLU A 10 -23.43 -12.13 20.22
CA GLU A 10 -23.44 -13.60 20.06
C GLU A 10 -23.15 -14.09 18.63
N GLN A 11 -22.64 -13.25 17.75
CA GLN A 11 -22.28 -13.66 16.38
C GLN A 11 -20.85 -13.34 15.97
N ALA A 12 -19.96 -13.07 16.90
CA ALA A 12 -18.54 -13.06 16.62
C ALA A 12 -18.00 -14.48 16.78
N GLN A 13 -18.08 -15.29 15.72
CA GLN A 13 -17.30 -16.52 15.67
C GLN A 13 -15.82 -16.17 15.90
N PRO A 14 -15.12 -16.92 16.78
CA PRO A 14 -13.69 -16.72 16.93
C PRO A 14 -13.04 -16.92 15.56
N ILE A 15 -12.45 -15.87 15.03
CA ILE A 15 -11.66 -15.93 13.82
C ILE A 15 -10.43 -16.74 14.20
N ASP A 16 -10.33 -17.96 13.71
CA ASP A 16 -9.13 -18.77 13.83
C ASP A 16 -7.99 -18.02 13.18
N PHE A 17 -7.15 -17.46 14.04
CA PHE A 17 -6.08 -16.56 13.66
C PHE A 17 -5.01 -17.27 12.79
N GLU A 18 -4.78 -18.56 13.04
CA GLU A 18 -3.80 -19.36 12.31
C GLU A 18 -4.20 -19.61 10.86
N GLU A 19 -5.48 -19.85 10.59
CA GLU A 19 -5.95 -20.11 9.23
C GLU A 19 -5.99 -18.83 8.35
N SER A 20 -6.20 -17.67 8.97
CA SER A 20 -6.30 -16.40 8.24
C SER A 20 -4.93 -15.77 7.92
N VAL A 21 -3.88 -16.13 8.66
CA VAL A 21 -2.54 -15.54 8.52
C VAL A 21 -1.66 -16.33 7.53
N VAL A 22 -1.93 -17.62 7.34
CA VAL A 22 -1.04 -18.54 6.59
C VAL A 22 -1.36 -18.63 5.09
N GLN A 23 -2.43 -18.05 4.59
CA GLN A 23 -2.60 -17.96 3.14
C GLN A 23 -1.68 -16.87 2.56
N ARG A 24 -0.38 -17.20 2.53
CA ARG A 24 0.52 -16.53 1.60
C ARG A 24 -0.06 -16.75 0.21
N ARG A 25 -0.62 -15.71 -0.39
CA ARG A 25 -0.69 -15.73 -1.86
C ARG A 25 0.75 -15.99 -2.31
N PRO A 26 1.01 -17.02 -3.12
CA PRO A 26 2.30 -17.11 -3.76
C PRO A 26 2.56 -15.73 -4.35
N LEU A 27 3.81 -15.26 -4.28
CA LEU A 27 4.30 -14.12 -5.05
C LEU A 27 4.12 -14.47 -6.55
N THR A 28 2.89 -14.59 -6.97
CA THR A 28 2.57 -14.41 -8.36
C THR A 28 2.85 -12.93 -8.57
N THR A 29 4.08 -12.64 -9.03
CA THR A 29 4.23 -11.55 -9.98
C THR A 29 2.90 -11.50 -10.69
N GLN A 30 2.10 -10.48 -10.40
CA GLN A 30 0.92 -10.21 -11.21
C GLN A 30 1.41 -9.82 -12.60
N THR A 31 1.90 -10.77 -13.35
CA THR A 31 1.81 -10.81 -14.80
C THR A 31 0.34 -11.05 -15.12
N GLY A 32 -0.48 -10.26 -14.50
CA GLY A 32 -1.89 -10.18 -14.74
C GLY A 32 -2.12 -9.19 -15.84
N MET A 33 -2.21 -9.70 -16.94
CA MET A 33 -2.62 -9.45 -18.30
C MET A 33 -1.42 -9.71 -19.19
N GLY A 34 -1.46 -10.85 -19.88
CA GLY A 34 -0.58 -11.15 -20.99
C GLY A 34 -0.66 -10.04 -22.04
N GLY A 35 -0.07 -8.92 -21.69
CA GLY A 35 0.40 -7.92 -22.61
C GLY A 35 1.67 -8.54 -23.17
N SER A 36 1.57 -9.21 -24.32
CA SER A 36 2.70 -9.31 -25.23
C SER A 36 3.46 -7.99 -25.10
N GLU A 37 4.76 -8.08 -24.78
CA GLU A 37 5.66 -6.92 -24.87
C GLU A 37 5.23 -6.12 -26.07
N PRO A 38 4.99 -4.80 -25.95
CA PRO A 38 4.72 -4.02 -27.12
C PRO A 38 5.94 -4.20 -28.00
N LYS A 39 5.84 -5.09 -29.00
CA LYS A 39 6.76 -5.05 -30.13
C LYS A 39 6.72 -3.61 -30.53
N MET A 40 7.80 -2.91 -30.23
CA MET A 40 8.06 -1.61 -30.78
C MET A 40 7.76 -1.75 -32.25
N ILE A 41 6.72 -1.08 -32.70
CA ILE A 41 6.54 -0.82 -34.10
C ILE A 41 7.65 0.17 -34.43
N SER A 42 8.87 -0.34 -34.47
CA SER A 42 10.04 0.33 -34.99
C SER A 42 9.84 0.34 -36.49
N GLY A 43 9.23 1.36 -36.99
CA GLY A 43 9.16 1.48 -38.43
C GLY A 43 8.08 2.38 -39.03
N ILE A 44 7.26 3.05 -38.21
CA ILE A 44 6.31 3.99 -38.81
C ILE A 44 6.51 5.35 -38.14
N LEU A 45 7.25 6.19 -38.92
CA LEU A 45 7.38 7.63 -38.77
C LEU A 45 8.21 8.16 -37.60
N ALA A 46 9.52 7.98 -37.67
CA ALA A 46 10.42 9.03 -37.27
C ALA A 46 10.25 10.19 -38.29
N ASN A 47 9.21 10.96 -38.13
CA ASN A 47 9.09 12.24 -38.80
C ASN A 47 8.30 13.18 -37.90
N ASP A 48 9.05 14.13 -37.41
CA ASP A 48 8.62 15.47 -37.07
C ASP A 48 7.37 15.64 -36.23
N ASP A 49 7.63 16.13 -35.01
CA ASP A 49 6.79 17.06 -34.31
C ASP A 49 5.54 16.52 -33.62
N ASN A 50 5.71 16.31 -32.32
CA ASN A 50 4.65 16.48 -31.32
C ASN A 50 3.53 15.43 -31.21
N ILE A 51 3.57 14.34 -31.97
CA ILE A 51 2.57 13.26 -31.77
C ILE A 51 3.23 12.08 -31.07
N VAL A 52 2.93 11.92 -29.78
CA VAL A 52 3.34 10.76 -28.98
C VAL A 52 2.27 9.70 -29.08
N PHE A 53 2.50 8.64 -29.85
CA PHE A 53 1.65 7.46 -29.80
C PHE A 53 2.00 6.64 -28.56
N THR A 54 1.14 6.66 -27.55
CA THR A 54 1.27 5.79 -26.40
C THR A 54 0.10 4.81 -26.33
N THR A 55 0.34 3.62 -25.80
CA THR A 55 -0.74 2.68 -25.55
C THR A 55 -1.58 3.18 -24.38
N VAL A 56 -2.88 2.87 -24.39
CA VAL A 56 -3.81 3.28 -23.33
C VAL A 56 -3.31 2.81 -21.96
N ASN A 57 -2.73 1.62 -21.88
CA ASN A 57 -2.16 1.10 -20.63
C ASN A 57 -1.01 1.97 -20.10
N ASN A 58 -0.11 2.43 -20.97
CA ASN A 58 0.99 3.33 -20.59
C ASN A 58 0.46 4.69 -20.12
N LEU A 59 -0.62 5.18 -20.72
CA LEU A 59 -1.27 6.41 -20.30
C LEU A 59 -1.85 6.26 -18.90
N PHE A 60 -2.54 5.15 -18.62
CA PHE A 60 -3.08 4.87 -17.28
C PHE A 60 -1.97 4.67 -16.24
N ALA A 61 -0.91 3.95 -16.56
CA ALA A 61 0.25 3.77 -15.68
C ALA A 61 0.92 5.12 -15.37
N TRP A 62 1.08 5.97 -16.37
CA TRP A 62 1.60 7.33 -16.20
C TRP A 62 0.69 8.17 -15.28
N ALA A 63 -0.61 8.16 -15.51
CA ALA A 63 -1.56 8.93 -14.71
C ALA A 63 -1.55 8.48 -13.23
N ARG A 64 -1.61 7.16 -12.98
CA ARG A 64 -1.55 6.59 -11.63
C ARG A 64 -0.23 6.87 -10.92
N SER A 65 0.89 6.80 -11.64
CA SER A 65 2.20 7.10 -11.06
C SER A 65 2.33 8.55 -10.61
N ARG A 66 1.60 9.49 -11.22
CA ARG A 66 1.69 10.91 -10.92
C ARG A 66 0.77 11.38 -9.79
N SER A 67 -0.29 10.63 -9.50
CA SER A 67 -1.27 10.99 -8.47
C SER A 67 -1.69 9.76 -7.66
N PRO A 68 -0.77 9.18 -6.85
CA PRO A 68 -1.15 8.12 -5.92
C PRO A 68 -1.94 8.71 -4.75
N TRP A 69 -3.04 8.08 -4.39
CA TRP A 69 -3.88 8.49 -3.26
C TRP A 69 -3.61 7.59 -2.06
N PRO A 70 -2.88 8.08 -1.05
CA PRO A 70 -2.51 7.26 0.09
C PRO A 70 -3.65 7.06 1.09
N LEU A 71 -3.76 5.83 1.59
CA LEU A 71 -4.46 5.46 2.80
C LEU A 71 -3.45 5.38 3.93
N GLY A 72 -3.52 6.29 4.88
CA GLY A 72 -2.66 6.28 6.06
C GLY A 72 -3.15 5.28 7.10
N TYR A 73 -2.42 4.18 7.30
CA TYR A 73 -2.66 3.23 8.38
C TYR A 73 -1.62 3.42 9.48
N GLY A 74 -1.85 4.45 10.31
CA GLY A 74 -0.96 4.84 11.40
C GLY A 74 -1.25 4.06 12.69
N LEU A 75 -0.27 3.33 13.20
CA LEU A 75 -0.41 2.45 14.35
C LEU A 75 0.46 2.85 15.54
N ALA A 76 1.61 3.49 15.29
CA ALA A 76 2.58 3.83 16.33
C ALA A 76 3.36 5.12 15.97
N CYS A 77 4.57 5.28 16.50
CA CYS A 77 5.39 6.48 16.32
C CYS A 77 5.65 6.85 14.85
N CYS A 78 5.75 5.89 13.93
CA CYS A 78 5.88 6.17 12.50
C CYS A 78 4.69 6.96 11.92
N ALA A 79 3.52 6.86 12.54
CA ALA A 79 2.35 7.64 12.12
C ALA A 79 2.55 9.15 12.33
N ILE A 80 3.29 9.55 13.38
CA ILE A 80 3.58 10.96 13.65
C ILE A 80 4.51 11.49 12.56
N GLU A 81 5.50 10.71 12.17
CA GLU A 81 6.43 11.07 11.10
C GLU A 81 5.74 11.09 9.73
N MET A 82 4.79 10.19 9.51
CA MET A 82 3.92 10.22 8.32
C MET A 82 3.07 11.49 8.29
N MET A 83 2.53 11.96 9.43
CA MET A 83 1.84 13.24 9.50
C MET A 83 2.79 14.42 9.25
N ALA A 84 4.01 14.35 9.75
CA ALA A 84 5.03 15.36 9.48
C ALA A 84 5.40 15.46 7.99
N SER A 85 5.38 14.34 7.27
CA SER A 85 5.62 14.32 5.82
C SER A 85 4.52 14.98 5.00
N ALA A 86 3.30 15.05 5.54
CA ALA A 86 2.18 15.79 4.95
C ALA A 86 2.12 17.25 5.39
N ALA A 87 2.98 17.67 6.32
CA ALA A 87 3.03 19.04 6.80
C ALA A 87 3.78 19.96 5.82
N SER A 88 3.59 21.28 6.00
CA SER A 88 4.08 22.31 5.08
C SER A 88 5.59 22.29 4.81
N HIS A 89 6.40 21.78 5.74
CA HIS A 89 7.86 21.71 5.56
C HIS A 89 8.28 20.67 4.52
N HIS A 90 7.64 19.51 4.53
CA HIS A 90 7.99 18.37 3.66
C HIS A 90 7.03 18.17 2.49
N ASP A 91 5.77 18.39 2.73
CA ASP A 91 4.62 18.43 1.83
C ASP A 91 4.67 17.40 0.66
N LEU A 92 4.08 16.24 0.89
CA LEU A 92 3.91 15.19 -0.12
C LEU A 92 3.07 15.62 -1.32
N ALA A 93 2.35 16.75 -1.23
CA ALA A 93 1.58 17.32 -2.34
C ALA A 93 2.46 17.64 -3.55
N ARG A 94 3.71 18.06 -3.33
CA ARG A 94 4.70 18.33 -4.38
C ARG A 94 4.97 17.09 -5.26
N PHE A 95 4.71 15.91 -4.71
CA PHE A 95 4.94 14.64 -5.38
C PHE A 95 3.64 13.97 -5.86
N GLY A 96 2.51 14.66 -5.74
CA GLY A 96 1.20 14.18 -6.17
C GLY A 96 0.46 13.29 -5.16
N ALA A 97 0.99 13.14 -3.94
CA ALA A 97 0.40 12.32 -2.88
C ALA A 97 -0.25 13.19 -1.78
N GLU A 98 -0.99 14.23 -2.18
CA GLU A 98 -1.62 15.17 -1.26
C GLU A 98 -2.83 14.58 -0.54
N VAL A 99 -3.63 13.80 -1.26
CA VAL A 99 -4.97 13.45 -0.81
C VAL A 99 -4.94 12.16 0.00
N PHE A 100 -4.76 12.29 1.31
CA PHE A 100 -4.94 11.18 2.24
C PHE A 100 -6.41 10.81 2.35
N ARG A 101 -6.75 9.59 1.95
CA ARG A 101 -8.11 9.08 2.01
C ARG A 101 -8.34 8.30 3.30
N SER A 102 -9.51 8.52 3.92
CA SER A 102 -9.94 7.72 5.08
C SER A 102 -10.64 6.43 4.66
N SER A 103 -11.12 6.37 3.41
CA SER A 103 -11.79 5.19 2.87
C SER A 103 -10.83 4.38 2.01
N PRO A 104 -10.65 3.07 2.28
CA PRO A 104 -9.82 2.21 1.46
C PRO A 104 -10.31 2.07 0.02
N ARG A 105 -11.62 2.24 -0.21
CA ARG A 105 -12.22 2.15 -1.57
C ARG A 105 -11.83 3.30 -2.49
N GLN A 106 -11.25 4.36 -1.96
CA GLN A 106 -10.84 5.55 -2.71
C GLN A 106 -9.32 5.75 -2.70
N ALA A 107 -8.58 4.79 -2.18
CA ALA A 107 -7.13 4.85 -2.05
C ALA A 107 -6.45 3.82 -2.95
N ASP A 108 -5.31 4.22 -3.52
CA ASP A 108 -4.51 3.37 -4.40
C ASP A 108 -3.30 2.79 -3.66
N VAL A 109 -2.78 3.52 -2.66
CA VAL A 109 -1.58 3.16 -1.91
C VAL A 109 -1.88 3.08 -0.43
N MET A 110 -1.56 1.97 0.23
CA MET A 110 -1.65 1.84 1.69
C MET A 110 -0.27 2.09 2.30
N ILE A 111 -0.18 3.05 3.24
CA ILE A 111 1.03 3.28 4.03
C ILE A 111 0.80 2.71 5.43
N VAL A 112 1.46 1.61 5.73
CA VAL A 112 1.42 0.99 7.07
C VAL A 112 2.54 1.56 7.91
N ALA A 113 2.20 2.42 8.86
CA ALA A 113 3.16 3.18 9.66
C ALA A 113 3.11 2.77 11.13
N GLY A 114 4.03 1.90 11.53
CA GLY A 114 4.20 1.46 12.91
C GLY A 114 4.05 -0.03 13.14
N THR A 115 3.98 -0.40 14.42
CA THR A 115 3.94 -1.78 14.87
C THR A 115 2.58 -2.41 14.62
N VAL A 116 2.54 -3.52 13.92
CA VAL A 116 1.32 -4.30 13.69
C VAL A 116 1.22 -5.41 14.74
N THR A 117 0.14 -5.41 15.49
CA THR A 117 -0.15 -6.48 16.47
C THR A 117 -1.00 -7.57 15.82
N HIS A 118 -0.94 -8.78 16.39
CA HIS A 118 -1.79 -9.90 15.97
C HIS A 118 -3.29 -9.51 15.96
N LYS A 119 -3.71 -8.70 16.93
CA LYS A 119 -5.09 -8.22 17.02
C LYS A 119 -5.48 -7.26 15.90
N MET A 120 -4.51 -6.51 15.35
CA MET A 120 -4.75 -5.55 14.27
C MET A 120 -4.57 -6.17 12.88
N ALA A 121 -3.86 -7.27 12.75
CA ALA A 121 -3.59 -7.93 11.47
C ALA A 121 -4.85 -8.28 10.65
N PRO A 122 -5.93 -8.85 11.22
CA PRO A 122 -7.15 -9.13 10.46
C PRO A 122 -7.84 -7.86 9.94
N ARG A 123 -7.70 -6.74 10.66
CA ARG A 123 -8.25 -5.45 10.23
C ARG A 123 -7.44 -4.86 9.08
N LEU A 124 -6.11 -4.95 9.14
CA LEU A 124 -5.23 -4.55 8.07
C LEU A 124 -5.56 -5.29 6.77
N ARG A 125 -5.71 -6.61 6.85
CA ARG A 125 -6.08 -7.45 5.71
C ARG A 125 -7.42 -7.05 5.11
N ARG A 126 -8.45 -6.82 5.93
CA ARG A 126 -9.77 -6.37 5.45
C ARG A 126 -9.70 -5.02 4.73
N LEU A 127 -8.89 -4.09 5.23
CA LEU A 127 -8.71 -2.79 4.57
C LEU A 127 -8.01 -2.95 3.23
N TYR A 128 -7.00 -3.80 3.16
CA TYR A 128 -6.31 -4.11 1.91
C TYR A 128 -7.27 -4.74 0.88
N GLU A 129 -8.09 -5.70 1.28
CA GLU A 129 -9.09 -6.34 0.40
C GLU A 129 -10.19 -5.39 -0.08
N GLN A 130 -10.41 -4.28 0.63
CA GLN A 130 -11.36 -3.23 0.24
C GLN A 130 -10.79 -2.21 -0.73
N MET A 131 -9.48 -2.20 -0.93
CA MET A 131 -8.85 -1.30 -1.90
C MET A 131 -9.12 -1.77 -3.32
N PRO A 132 -9.36 -0.84 -4.26
CA PRO A 132 -9.51 -1.19 -5.67
C PRO A 132 -8.17 -1.69 -6.25
N GLU A 133 -8.23 -2.60 -7.20
CA GLU A 133 -7.06 -3.00 -7.98
C GLU A 133 -6.81 -2.02 -9.14
N PRO A 134 -5.57 -1.68 -9.44
CA PRO A 134 -4.32 -2.09 -8.78
C PRO A 134 -4.05 -1.29 -7.50
N ASN A 135 -3.54 -1.96 -6.47
CA ASN A 135 -3.18 -1.37 -5.20
C ASN A 135 -1.73 -1.68 -4.82
N TRP A 136 -1.15 -0.82 -4.00
CA TRP A 136 0.25 -0.93 -3.56
C TRP A 136 0.36 -0.69 -2.06
N VAL A 137 1.39 -1.29 -1.44
CA VAL A 137 1.62 -1.21 0.00
C VAL A 137 3.04 -0.72 0.28
N ILE A 138 3.15 0.31 1.11
CA ILE A 138 4.40 0.80 1.67
C ILE A 138 4.48 0.42 3.14
N ALA A 139 5.48 -0.36 3.54
CA ALA A 139 5.80 -0.62 4.94
C ALA A 139 6.75 0.45 5.45
N MET A 140 6.26 1.31 6.35
CA MET A 140 7.03 2.41 6.91
C MET A 140 7.56 2.07 8.30
N GLY A 141 8.88 2.06 8.40
CA GLY A 141 9.62 1.83 9.62
C GLY A 141 9.98 0.36 9.88
N ASN A 142 10.92 0.15 10.79
CA ASN A 142 11.42 -1.19 11.12
C ASN A 142 10.34 -2.11 11.67
N CYS A 143 9.41 -1.57 12.47
CA CYS A 143 8.31 -2.35 13.03
C CYS A 143 7.38 -2.92 11.96
N ALA A 144 7.03 -2.13 10.94
CA ALA A 144 6.22 -2.60 9.83
C ALA A 144 6.99 -3.56 8.92
N SER A 145 8.31 -3.35 8.76
CA SER A 145 9.14 -4.15 7.86
C SER A 145 9.49 -5.53 8.40
N SER A 146 9.80 -5.63 9.70
CA SER A 146 10.33 -6.89 10.30
C SER A 146 9.95 -7.10 11.77
N GLY A 147 8.97 -6.33 12.30
CA GLY A 147 8.68 -6.32 13.74
C GLY A 147 9.59 -5.38 14.54
N GLY A 148 10.73 -4.97 13.99
CA GLY A 148 11.67 -4.05 14.60
C GLY A 148 12.15 -4.47 15.98
N GLU A 149 12.12 -3.55 16.93
CA GLU A 149 12.53 -3.80 18.32
C GLU A 149 11.57 -4.73 19.10
N PHE A 150 10.38 -4.97 18.54
CA PHE A 150 9.35 -5.82 19.14
C PHE A 150 9.20 -7.18 18.44
N TRP A 151 10.18 -7.59 17.65
CA TRP A 151 10.14 -8.80 16.83
C TRP A 151 9.90 -10.08 17.65
N ASP A 152 10.40 -10.13 18.89
CA ASP A 152 10.27 -11.28 19.81
C ASP A 152 9.06 -11.13 20.77
N SER A 153 8.15 -10.23 20.49
CA SER A 153 6.96 -10.05 21.31
C SER A 153 5.83 -11.01 20.90
N TYR A 154 5.19 -11.62 21.87
CA TYR A 154 4.00 -12.47 21.67
C TYR A 154 2.81 -11.73 21.04
N ALA A 155 2.80 -10.41 21.09
CA ALA A 155 1.68 -9.60 20.63
C ALA A 155 1.90 -8.98 19.24
N THR A 156 3.14 -9.00 18.74
CA THR A 156 3.54 -8.28 17.53
C THR A 156 3.81 -9.22 16.37
N LEU A 157 3.43 -8.78 15.17
CA LEU A 157 3.78 -9.46 13.93
C LEU A 157 5.22 -9.14 13.51
N GLN A 158 5.90 -10.14 12.97
CA GLN A 158 7.27 -10.04 12.46
C GLN A 158 7.31 -9.49 11.03
N GLY A 159 6.55 -8.44 10.76
CA GLY A 159 6.46 -7.77 9.46
C GLY A 159 5.05 -7.79 8.87
N VAL A 160 4.75 -6.75 8.12
CA VAL A 160 3.46 -6.58 7.44
C VAL A 160 3.31 -7.53 6.26
N ASP A 161 4.41 -7.95 5.67
CA ASP A 161 4.49 -8.88 4.54
C ASP A 161 3.91 -10.26 4.84
N THR A 162 3.78 -10.61 6.12
CA THR A 162 3.09 -11.84 6.55
C THR A 162 1.58 -11.79 6.34
N VAL A 163 1.00 -10.58 6.24
CA VAL A 163 -0.45 -10.35 6.13
C VAL A 163 -0.86 -9.84 4.76
N VAL A 164 -0.11 -8.86 4.23
CA VAL A 164 -0.38 -8.23 2.92
C VAL A 164 0.91 -8.12 2.11
N PRO A 165 0.86 -8.21 0.77
CA PRO A 165 2.04 -8.02 -0.06
C PRO A 165 2.57 -6.59 0.09
N VAL A 166 3.89 -6.44 0.25
CA VAL A 166 4.56 -5.15 0.40
C VAL A 166 5.36 -4.84 -0.86
N ASP A 167 5.18 -3.64 -1.39
CA ASP A 167 5.86 -3.17 -2.60
C ASP A 167 7.14 -2.41 -2.31
N VAL A 168 7.11 -1.60 -1.25
CA VAL A 168 8.25 -0.75 -0.86
C VAL A 168 8.42 -0.79 0.65
N TYR A 169 9.65 -0.96 1.09
CA TYR A 169 10.05 -0.87 2.49
C TYR A 169 10.82 0.43 2.74
N VAL A 170 10.42 1.17 3.78
CA VAL A 170 11.08 2.39 4.22
C VAL A 170 11.71 2.14 5.58
N PRO A 171 13.02 1.92 5.68
CA PRO A 171 13.68 1.62 6.95
C PRO A 171 13.81 2.86 7.83
N GLY A 172 13.82 2.65 9.15
CA GLY A 172 14.00 3.68 10.17
C GLY A 172 13.13 3.42 11.40
N CYS A 173 13.43 4.09 12.52
CA CYS A 173 12.68 3.94 13.78
C CYS A 173 12.56 5.27 14.53
N PRO A 174 11.64 6.17 14.13
CA PRO A 174 10.93 6.25 12.85
C PRO A 174 11.84 6.71 11.70
N PRO A 175 11.49 6.39 10.46
CA PRO A 175 12.16 6.97 9.29
C PRO A 175 11.82 8.45 9.18
N ARG A 176 12.77 9.25 8.72
CA ARG A 176 12.53 10.67 8.48
C ARG A 176 11.48 10.88 7.37
N PRO A 177 10.79 12.04 7.34
CA PRO A 177 9.81 12.35 6.30
C PRO A 177 10.39 12.26 4.88
N GLU A 178 11.65 12.63 4.70
CA GLU A 178 12.34 12.53 3.41
C GLU A 178 12.50 11.07 2.95
N ALA A 179 12.71 10.14 3.89
CA ALA A 179 12.79 8.72 3.57
C ALA A 179 11.44 8.17 3.10
N LEU A 180 10.33 8.63 3.67
CA LEU A 180 8.99 8.27 3.18
C LEU A 180 8.75 8.86 1.79
N THR A 181 9.15 10.11 1.55
CA THR A 181 9.08 10.74 0.24
C THR A 181 9.85 9.94 -0.81
N GLU A 182 11.07 9.51 -0.49
CA GLU A 182 11.87 8.63 -1.35
C GLU A 182 11.14 7.30 -1.61
N GLY A 183 10.50 6.72 -0.59
CA GLY A 183 9.67 5.51 -0.73
C GLY A 183 8.52 5.70 -1.72
N VAL A 184 7.83 6.84 -1.67
CA VAL A 184 6.76 7.19 -2.62
C VAL A 184 7.32 7.37 -4.04
N LEU A 185 8.50 8.00 -4.18
CA LEU A 185 9.14 8.16 -5.50
C LEU A 185 9.54 6.81 -6.10
N ARG A 186 10.10 5.89 -5.31
CA ARG A 186 10.42 4.53 -5.76
C ARG A 186 9.18 3.75 -6.17
N LEU A 187 8.08 3.91 -5.42
CA LEU A 187 6.81 3.31 -5.81
C LEU A 187 6.31 3.85 -7.15
N ARG A 188 6.41 5.16 -7.37
CA ARG A 188 6.05 5.79 -8.65
C ARG A 188 6.84 5.23 -9.83
N GLU A 189 8.13 5.01 -9.65
CA GLU A 189 8.97 4.38 -10.68
C GLU A 189 8.53 2.94 -10.96
N LYS A 190 8.17 2.19 -9.92
CA LYS A 190 7.65 0.83 -10.06
C LYS A 190 6.35 0.81 -10.86
N ILE A 191 5.41 1.68 -10.53
CA ILE A 191 4.13 1.82 -11.24
C ILE A 191 4.36 2.23 -12.70
N ALA A 192 5.26 3.18 -12.96
CA ALA A 192 5.56 3.65 -14.32
C ALA A 192 6.17 2.56 -15.21
N LYS A 193 6.89 1.60 -14.62
CA LYS A 193 7.49 0.45 -15.34
C LYS A 193 6.49 -0.70 -15.56
N GLY A 194 5.24 -0.54 -15.12
CA GLY A 194 4.21 -1.56 -15.30
C GLY A 194 4.26 -2.68 -14.25
N GLY A 195 4.73 -2.35 -13.04
CA GLY A 195 4.84 -3.27 -11.88
C GLY A 195 3.52 -3.59 -11.23
#